data_aff56086735585425cf4583569765135
#
_entry.id   aff56086735585425cf4583569765135
#
_cell.length_a   1.000
_cell.length_b   1.000
_cell.length_c   1.000
_cell.angle_alpha   90.00
_cell.angle_beta   90.00
_cell.angle_gamma   90.00
#
_symmetry.space_group_name_H-M   'P 1'
#
loop_
_entity.id
_entity.type
_entity.pdbx_description
1 polymer ?
#
loop_
_entity_poly.entity_id
_entity_poly.type
_entity_poly.pdbx_seq_one_letter_code
_entity_poly.pdbx_strand_id
1 'polypeptide(L)'
;MTIEEQAGLVKLASPKLAGTTGELRDQALLAVAKALMDNKDAIFDVNKQDMEQAEKDGIAAPVLKRLKFDEGKLRDVINGIHDLVQMPDPLFQTKLARELDEGLTLYRETCPIGVIGVIFEARPDALVQISALCIKSGNCVILKGGSEATKSNKILFDTIYAAVREAGLPENCMLQLEARSEINELLTCQSSVDLLIPRGSNAFVQYIMSHTNIPVMGHADGICHIYVDKDADIGKAIPIILDAKTQYVSACNTVETLLVHKDIAKELVPKLAQVLKEKHVELRGTKEIQALVDCVPATEKDDDTEYLDYILSAKIVESVDEAIDHINRHGSHHTDSIVTENKETALHFMRMVDSAGVYQNCSTRFADGYRYGFGAEVGISTSKLHARGPVGLEGLLSYKYKLFGDGHIVDDYAQGRKKFHFVDLP
;
A
#
# COMPACT_ATOMS: atom_id res chain seq x y z
N MET A 1 -22.88 2.54 -23.07
CA MET A 1 -22.16 1.30 -22.66
C MET A 1 -22.31 1.14 -21.16
N THR A 2 -22.59 -0.06 -20.69
CA THR A 2 -22.58 -0.40 -19.26
C THR A 2 -21.16 -0.40 -18.72
N ILE A 3 -20.98 -0.38 -17.42
CA ILE A 3 -19.63 -0.49 -16.80
C ILE A 3 -18.97 -1.84 -17.16
N GLU A 4 -19.73 -2.90 -17.22
CA GLU A 4 -19.24 -4.22 -17.64
C GLU A 4 -18.69 -4.22 -19.08
N GLU A 5 -19.40 -3.58 -20.02
CA GLU A 5 -18.91 -3.41 -21.39
C GLU A 5 -17.63 -2.57 -21.46
N GLN A 6 -17.57 -1.47 -20.72
CA GLN A 6 -16.40 -0.61 -20.67
C GLN A 6 -15.19 -1.33 -20.03
N ALA A 7 -15.40 -2.03 -18.92
CA ALA A 7 -14.37 -2.86 -18.28
C ALA A 7 -13.89 -3.98 -19.21
N GLY A 8 -14.79 -4.56 -20.01
CA GLY A 8 -14.46 -5.53 -21.05
C GLY A 8 -13.51 -4.96 -22.11
N LEU A 9 -13.70 -3.70 -22.54
CA LEU A 9 -12.77 -3.04 -23.46
C LEU A 9 -11.39 -2.82 -22.81
N VAL A 10 -11.36 -2.46 -21.54
CA VAL A 10 -10.10 -2.33 -20.78
C VAL A 10 -9.38 -3.69 -20.69
N LYS A 11 -10.14 -4.78 -20.46
CA LYS A 11 -9.57 -6.14 -20.42
C LYS A 11 -8.96 -6.55 -21.76
N LEU A 12 -9.58 -6.19 -22.88
CA LEU A 12 -9.04 -6.44 -24.22
C LEU A 12 -7.79 -5.60 -24.54
N ALA A 13 -7.64 -4.43 -23.93
CA ALA A 13 -6.45 -3.59 -24.04
C ALA A 13 -5.26 -4.11 -23.20
N SER A 14 -5.53 -4.83 -22.10
CA SER A 14 -4.51 -5.27 -21.13
C SER A 14 -3.34 -6.06 -21.77
N PRO A 15 -3.53 -7.11 -22.58
CA PRO A 15 -2.41 -7.81 -23.20
C PRO A 15 -1.63 -6.94 -24.19
N LYS A 16 -2.28 -5.93 -24.79
CA LYS A 16 -1.61 -4.99 -25.71
C LYS A 16 -0.69 -4.04 -24.93
N LEU A 17 -1.15 -3.50 -23.80
CA LEU A 17 -0.33 -2.66 -22.94
C LEU A 17 0.82 -3.47 -22.32
N ALA A 18 0.55 -4.68 -21.84
CA ALA A 18 1.58 -5.58 -21.32
C ALA A 18 2.67 -5.89 -22.33
N GLY A 19 2.34 -5.96 -23.61
CA GLY A 19 3.28 -6.23 -24.72
C GLY A 19 4.06 -5.02 -25.21
N THR A 20 3.83 -3.81 -24.67
CA THR A 20 4.63 -2.62 -25.03
C THR A 20 6.03 -2.68 -24.42
N THR A 21 7.00 -2.01 -25.08
CA THR A 21 8.37 -1.92 -24.54
C THR A 21 8.44 -0.99 -23.33
N GLY A 22 9.45 -1.18 -22.47
CA GLY A 22 9.72 -0.30 -21.34
C GLY A 22 9.95 1.15 -21.80
N GLU A 23 10.69 1.33 -22.90
CA GLU A 23 10.97 2.65 -23.47
C GLU A 23 9.69 3.38 -23.89
N LEU A 24 8.72 2.67 -24.48
CA LEU A 24 7.45 3.28 -24.87
C LEU A 24 6.63 3.71 -23.64
N ARG A 25 6.60 2.89 -22.58
CA ARG A 25 5.94 3.25 -21.34
C ARG A 25 6.62 4.44 -20.64
N ASP A 26 7.95 4.50 -20.65
CA ASP A 26 8.72 5.61 -20.09
C ASP A 26 8.51 6.91 -20.90
N GLN A 27 8.46 6.83 -22.24
CA GLN A 27 8.11 7.98 -23.09
C GLN A 27 6.70 8.47 -22.81
N ALA A 28 5.73 7.59 -22.61
CA ALA A 28 4.37 7.95 -22.23
C ALA A 28 4.33 8.64 -20.85
N LEU A 29 5.09 8.17 -19.88
CA LEU A 29 5.21 8.81 -18.57
C LEU A 29 5.81 10.21 -18.64
N LEU A 30 6.86 10.40 -19.44
CA LEU A 30 7.45 11.73 -19.68
C LEU A 30 6.47 12.67 -20.38
N ALA A 31 5.68 12.15 -21.34
CA ALA A 31 4.61 12.92 -21.98
C ALA A 31 3.53 13.33 -20.98
N VAL A 32 3.15 12.46 -20.04
CA VAL A 32 2.23 12.77 -18.95
C VAL A 32 2.79 13.90 -18.06
N ALA A 33 4.04 13.80 -17.61
CA ALA A 33 4.68 14.83 -16.79
C ALA A 33 4.66 16.20 -17.48
N LYS A 34 4.97 16.23 -18.78
CA LYS A 34 4.92 17.43 -19.59
C LYS A 34 3.50 17.97 -19.73
N ALA A 35 2.53 17.11 -20.05
CA ALA A 35 1.12 17.50 -20.22
C ALA A 35 0.51 18.08 -18.93
N LEU A 36 0.83 17.51 -17.77
CA LEU A 36 0.41 18.03 -16.46
C LEU A 36 1.00 19.44 -16.21
N MET A 37 2.26 19.66 -16.56
CA MET A 37 2.90 20.95 -16.41
C MET A 37 2.30 21.99 -17.39
N ASP A 38 2.08 21.63 -18.64
CA ASP A 38 1.53 22.50 -19.67
C ASP A 38 0.08 22.90 -19.34
N ASN A 39 -0.70 22.06 -18.63
CA ASN A 39 -2.08 22.33 -18.26
C ASN A 39 -2.27 22.76 -16.79
N LYS A 40 -1.19 23.08 -16.06
CA LYS A 40 -1.23 23.32 -14.62
C LYS A 40 -2.24 24.39 -14.19
N ASP A 41 -2.32 25.50 -14.91
CA ASP A 41 -3.21 26.62 -14.54
C ASP A 41 -4.68 26.19 -14.61
N ALA A 42 -5.07 25.48 -15.67
CA ALA A 42 -6.42 24.93 -15.80
C ALA A 42 -6.72 23.86 -14.72
N ILE A 43 -5.75 23.02 -14.37
CA ILE A 43 -5.88 22.02 -13.31
C ILE A 43 -6.10 22.72 -11.95
N PHE A 44 -5.33 23.77 -11.64
CA PHE A 44 -5.46 24.51 -10.38
C PHE A 44 -6.79 25.24 -10.29
N ASP A 45 -7.23 25.88 -11.39
CA ASP A 45 -8.53 26.57 -11.44
C ASP A 45 -9.71 25.62 -11.20
N VAL A 46 -9.64 24.42 -11.78
CA VAL A 46 -10.66 23.37 -11.57
C VAL A 46 -10.60 22.82 -10.15
N ASN A 47 -9.40 22.58 -9.60
CA ASN A 47 -9.26 22.11 -8.23
C ASN A 47 -9.78 23.15 -7.22
N LYS A 48 -9.57 24.44 -7.49
CA LYS A 48 -10.14 25.50 -6.65
C LYS A 48 -11.66 25.45 -6.60
N GLN A 49 -12.33 25.12 -7.72
CA GLN A 49 -13.79 24.96 -7.74
C GLN A 49 -14.26 23.78 -6.85
N ASP A 50 -13.55 22.64 -6.91
CA ASP A 50 -13.86 21.51 -6.04
C ASP A 50 -13.63 21.85 -4.57
N MET A 51 -12.56 22.59 -4.24
CA MET A 51 -12.27 23.07 -2.89
C MET A 51 -13.36 24.00 -2.36
N GLU A 52 -13.78 25.00 -3.17
CA GLU A 52 -14.85 25.94 -2.80
C GLU A 52 -16.20 25.23 -2.57
N GLN A 53 -16.49 24.18 -3.36
CA GLN A 53 -17.69 23.38 -3.18
C GLN A 53 -17.60 22.52 -1.91
N ALA A 54 -16.48 21.85 -1.69
CA ALA A 54 -16.25 21.04 -0.51
C ALA A 54 -16.32 21.84 0.80
N GLU A 55 -15.83 23.08 0.81
CA GLU A 55 -15.97 24.01 1.94
C GLU A 55 -17.44 24.36 2.21
N LYS A 56 -18.24 24.64 1.16
CA LYS A 56 -19.70 24.91 1.28
C LYS A 56 -20.45 23.69 1.78
N ASP A 57 -20.04 22.51 1.40
CA ASP A 57 -20.62 21.23 1.82
C ASP A 57 -20.20 20.83 3.25
N GLY A 58 -19.36 21.63 3.91
CA GLY A 58 -18.91 21.40 5.28
C GLY A 58 -17.95 20.22 5.44
N ILE A 59 -17.18 19.91 4.40
CA ILE A 59 -16.17 18.83 4.44
C ILE A 59 -15.10 19.16 5.49
N ALA A 60 -14.72 18.17 6.29
CA ALA A 60 -13.76 18.33 7.37
C ALA A 60 -12.37 18.79 6.89
N ALA A 61 -11.72 19.66 7.67
CA ALA A 61 -10.43 20.27 7.31
C ALA A 61 -9.32 19.26 6.91
N PRO A 62 -9.18 18.07 7.53
CA PRO A 62 -8.22 17.07 7.07
C PRO A 62 -8.50 16.53 5.65
N VAL A 63 -9.77 16.45 5.25
CA VAL A 63 -10.16 16.01 3.90
C VAL A 63 -9.90 17.13 2.89
N LEU A 64 -10.24 18.38 3.24
CA LEU A 64 -9.91 19.56 2.41
C LEU A 64 -8.40 19.65 2.15
N LYS A 65 -7.57 19.43 3.15
CA LYS A 65 -6.10 19.41 2.99
C LYS A 65 -5.64 18.35 1.98
N ARG A 66 -6.29 17.19 1.96
CA ARG A 66 -6.00 16.10 1.00
C ARG A 66 -6.52 16.40 -0.41
N LEU A 67 -7.66 17.08 -0.51
CA LEU A 67 -8.29 17.46 -1.78
C LEU A 67 -7.48 18.51 -2.55
N LYS A 68 -6.73 19.35 -1.84
CA LYS A 68 -5.94 20.43 -2.44
C LYS A 68 -4.87 19.89 -3.38
N PHE A 69 -4.84 20.40 -4.62
CA PHE A 69 -3.84 20.11 -5.65
C PHE A 69 -3.21 21.41 -6.11
N ASP A 70 -2.06 21.75 -5.57
CA ASP A 70 -1.33 22.98 -5.80
C ASP A 70 0.04 22.73 -6.48
N GLU A 71 0.81 23.79 -6.67
CA GLU A 71 2.16 23.74 -7.26
C GLU A 71 3.08 22.75 -6.54
N GLY A 72 2.97 22.64 -5.21
CA GLY A 72 3.74 21.66 -4.42
C GLY A 72 3.36 20.23 -4.78
N LYS A 73 2.07 19.92 -4.79
CA LYS A 73 1.53 18.62 -5.17
C LYS A 73 1.84 18.24 -6.61
N LEU A 74 1.72 19.21 -7.53
CA LEU A 74 2.08 19.00 -8.94
C LEU A 74 3.55 18.63 -9.07
N ARG A 75 4.45 19.37 -8.42
CA ARG A 75 5.88 19.06 -8.42
C ARG A 75 6.18 17.69 -7.84
N ASP A 76 5.53 17.32 -6.72
CA ASP A 76 5.73 16.03 -6.08
C ASP A 76 5.33 14.86 -7.02
N VAL A 77 4.19 14.95 -7.70
CA VAL A 77 3.76 13.89 -8.64
C VAL A 77 4.63 13.84 -9.88
N ILE A 78 5.11 14.97 -10.40
CA ILE A 78 6.04 15.02 -11.54
C ILE A 78 7.38 14.41 -11.16
N ASN A 79 7.92 14.71 -9.98
CA ASN A 79 9.14 14.09 -9.47
C ASN A 79 8.95 12.58 -9.35
N GLY A 80 7.80 12.14 -8.80
CA GLY A 80 7.47 10.71 -8.71
C GLY A 80 7.42 10.01 -10.08
N ILE A 81 6.93 10.69 -11.13
CA ILE A 81 6.97 10.16 -12.50
C ILE A 81 8.42 10.04 -13.00
N HIS A 82 9.25 11.05 -12.77
CA HIS A 82 10.67 10.99 -13.16
C HIS A 82 11.42 9.88 -12.43
N ASP A 83 11.15 9.69 -11.15
CA ASP A 83 11.73 8.58 -10.37
C ASP A 83 11.33 7.22 -10.96
N LEU A 84 10.05 7.04 -11.34
CA LEU A 84 9.58 5.81 -11.97
C LEU A 84 10.27 5.54 -13.32
N VAL A 85 10.49 6.58 -14.12
CA VAL A 85 11.20 6.46 -15.41
C VAL A 85 12.63 5.98 -15.22
N GLN A 86 13.31 6.41 -14.14
CA GLN A 86 14.67 5.97 -13.82
C GLN A 86 14.74 4.52 -13.31
N MET A 87 13.62 3.94 -12.85
CA MET A 87 13.59 2.56 -12.42
C MET A 87 13.72 1.59 -13.61
N PRO A 88 14.38 0.44 -13.45
CA PRO A 88 14.42 -0.60 -14.47
C PRO A 88 13.00 -1.00 -14.91
N ASP A 89 12.88 -1.49 -16.16
CA ASP A 89 11.62 -2.08 -16.60
C ASP A 89 11.28 -3.30 -15.73
N PRO A 90 10.11 -3.31 -15.05
CA PRO A 90 9.76 -4.39 -14.15
C PRO A 90 9.22 -5.63 -14.89
N LEU A 91 8.90 -5.52 -16.18
CA LEU A 91 8.28 -6.60 -16.95
C LEU A 91 9.31 -7.52 -17.59
N PHE A 92 8.91 -8.78 -17.78
CA PHE A 92 9.68 -9.84 -18.42
C PHE A 92 11.05 -10.10 -17.78
N GLN A 93 11.18 -9.77 -16.49
CA GLN A 93 12.38 -10.09 -15.72
C GLN A 93 12.37 -11.58 -15.39
N THR A 94 13.39 -12.30 -15.80
CA THR A 94 13.56 -13.71 -15.47
C THR A 94 13.87 -13.86 -13.97
N LYS A 95 13.02 -14.59 -13.27
CA LYS A 95 13.17 -14.89 -11.83
C LYS A 95 13.54 -16.34 -11.57
N LEU A 96 13.45 -17.20 -12.61
CA LEU A 96 13.90 -18.58 -12.60
C LEU A 96 14.15 -19.00 -14.06
N ALA A 97 15.29 -19.62 -14.28
CA ALA A 97 15.60 -20.34 -15.52
C ALA A 97 16.06 -21.74 -15.15
N ARG A 98 15.41 -22.77 -15.71
CA ARG A 98 15.69 -24.17 -15.37
C ARG A 98 15.57 -25.04 -16.59
N GLU A 99 16.63 -25.79 -16.89
CA GLU A 99 16.55 -26.91 -17.83
C GLU A 99 15.91 -28.09 -17.13
N LEU A 100 14.79 -28.56 -17.66
CA LEU A 100 14.05 -29.70 -17.13
C LEU A 100 14.60 -31.03 -17.73
N ASP A 101 15.00 -31.02 -18.98
CA ASP A 101 15.66 -32.05 -19.75
C ASP A 101 16.44 -31.38 -20.89
N GLU A 102 17.30 -32.09 -21.59
CA GLU A 102 18.06 -31.55 -22.71
C GLU A 102 17.13 -30.95 -23.77
N GLY A 103 17.27 -29.63 -24.03
CA GLY A 103 16.41 -28.87 -24.93
C GLY A 103 14.98 -28.56 -24.41
N LEU A 104 14.68 -28.82 -23.14
CA LEU A 104 13.41 -28.45 -22.49
C LEU A 104 13.68 -27.45 -21.36
N THR A 105 13.51 -26.15 -21.63
CA THR A 105 13.88 -25.08 -20.72
C THR A 105 12.66 -24.29 -20.25
N LEU A 106 12.51 -24.18 -18.91
CA LEU A 106 11.47 -23.43 -18.22
C LEU A 106 12.01 -22.09 -17.73
N TYR A 107 11.28 -21.01 -18.05
CA TYR A 107 11.49 -19.68 -17.48
C TYR A 107 10.28 -19.25 -16.66
N ARG A 108 10.51 -18.58 -15.53
CA ARG A 108 9.49 -17.83 -14.80
C ARG A 108 9.83 -16.35 -14.92
N GLU A 109 8.97 -15.60 -15.58
CA GLU A 109 9.16 -14.18 -15.86
C GLU A 109 8.06 -13.34 -15.24
N THR A 110 8.41 -12.11 -14.82
CA THR A 110 7.43 -11.13 -14.34
C THR A 110 6.47 -10.71 -15.45
N CYS A 111 5.22 -10.45 -15.09
CA CYS A 111 4.19 -9.91 -15.98
C CYS A 111 3.23 -9.01 -15.19
N PRO A 112 2.46 -8.13 -15.85
CA PRO A 112 1.41 -7.36 -15.17
C PRO A 112 0.37 -8.26 -14.52
N ILE A 113 -0.30 -7.76 -13.47
CA ILE A 113 -1.51 -8.40 -12.92
C ILE A 113 -2.62 -8.40 -13.97
N GLY A 114 -2.81 -7.28 -14.68
CA GLY A 114 -3.81 -7.15 -15.73
C GLY A 114 -4.61 -5.86 -15.66
N VAL A 115 -5.89 -5.92 -15.31
CA VAL A 115 -6.76 -4.77 -15.08
C VAL A 115 -6.91 -4.52 -13.59
N ILE A 116 -6.51 -3.35 -13.15
CA ILE A 116 -6.57 -2.94 -11.74
C ILE A 116 -7.66 -1.87 -11.58
N GLY A 117 -8.67 -2.15 -10.76
CA GLY A 117 -9.65 -1.16 -10.32
C GLY A 117 -9.15 -0.46 -9.06
N VAL A 118 -9.03 0.88 -9.08
CA VAL A 118 -8.61 1.65 -7.91
C VAL A 118 -9.70 2.61 -7.50
N ILE A 119 -10.19 2.47 -6.26
CA ILE A 119 -11.26 3.28 -5.70
C ILE A 119 -10.67 4.10 -4.56
N PHE A 120 -10.67 5.44 -4.68
CA PHE A 120 -9.98 6.32 -3.74
C PHE A 120 -10.80 7.56 -3.40
N GLU A 121 -10.58 8.11 -2.19
CA GLU A 121 -11.26 9.30 -1.69
C GLU A 121 -10.31 10.52 -1.69
N ALA A 122 -10.86 11.71 -1.95
CA ALA A 122 -10.28 13.04 -1.71
C ALA A 122 -8.77 13.23 -2.00
N ARG A 123 -8.24 12.60 -3.05
CA ARG A 123 -6.80 12.66 -3.37
C ARG A 123 -6.55 12.77 -4.89
N PRO A 124 -6.65 13.96 -5.48
CA PRO A 124 -6.32 14.15 -6.90
C PRO A 124 -4.89 13.74 -7.24
N ASP A 125 -3.93 13.95 -6.32
CA ASP A 125 -2.54 13.49 -6.45
C ASP A 125 -2.42 11.97 -6.58
N ALA A 126 -3.27 11.22 -5.89
CA ALA A 126 -3.29 9.75 -5.97
C ALA A 126 -3.67 9.26 -7.37
N LEU A 127 -4.58 9.96 -8.08
CA LEU A 127 -4.94 9.60 -9.45
C LEU A 127 -3.70 9.60 -10.36
N VAL A 128 -2.86 10.62 -10.27
CA VAL A 128 -1.63 10.74 -11.06
C VAL A 128 -0.64 9.63 -10.70
N GLN A 129 -0.39 9.42 -9.40
CA GLN A 129 0.56 8.40 -8.91
C GLN A 129 0.14 7.00 -9.31
N ILE A 130 -1.14 6.65 -9.14
CA ILE A 130 -1.69 5.34 -9.49
C ILE A 130 -1.60 5.10 -10.99
N SER A 131 -1.99 6.10 -11.79
CA SER A 131 -1.90 6.03 -13.25
C SER A 131 -0.47 5.76 -13.70
N ALA A 132 0.49 6.50 -13.14
CA ALA A 132 1.91 6.35 -13.48
C ALA A 132 2.45 4.96 -13.11
N LEU A 133 2.12 4.44 -11.92
CA LEU A 133 2.51 3.09 -11.50
C LEU A 133 1.90 2.01 -12.40
N CYS A 134 0.62 2.13 -12.76
CA CYS A 134 -0.04 1.19 -13.66
C CYS A 134 0.58 1.21 -15.06
N ILE A 135 0.87 2.39 -15.62
CA ILE A 135 1.54 2.52 -16.92
C ILE A 135 2.93 1.85 -16.86
N LYS A 136 3.77 2.18 -15.87
CA LYS A 136 5.13 1.61 -15.74
C LYS A 136 5.08 0.09 -15.61
N SER A 137 4.15 -0.45 -14.82
CA SER A 137 3.97 -1.90 -14.61
C SER A 137 3.18 -2.61 -15.71
N GLY A 138 2.76 -1.89 -16.78
CA GLY A 138 2.02 -2.47 -17.91
C GLY A 138 0.60 -2.93 -17.55
N ASN A 139 0.03 -2.46 -16.45
CA ASN A 139 -1.35 -2.74 -16.04
C ASN A 139 -2.31 -1.70 -16.63
N CYS A 140 -3.45 -2.17 -17.13
CA CYS A 140 -4.57 -1.28 -17.37
C CYS A 140 -5.23 -0.87 -16.05
N VAL A 141 -5.83 0.33 -16.02
CA VAL A 141 -6.41 0.86 -14.79
C VAL A 141 -7.83 1.38 -14.98
N ILE A 142 -8.71 1.06 -14.03
CA ILE A 142 -10.04 1.66 -13.88
C ILE A 142 -10.02 2.50 -12.60
N LEU A 143 -10.19 3.80 -12.74
CA LEU A 143 -10.06 4.78 -11.67
C LEU A 143 -11.44 5.27 -11.23
N LYS A 144 -11.72 5.21 -9.93
CA LYS A 144 -12.93 5.78 -9.32
C LYS A 144 -12.54 6.67 -8.15
N GLY A 145 -12.50 7.96 -8.38
CA GLY A 145 -12.26 8.96 -7.34
C GLY A 145 -13.51 9.32 -6.54
N GLY A 146 -13.33 9.98 -5.39
CA GLY A 146 -14.41 10.52 -4.58
C GLY A 146 -15.18 11.64 -5.27
N SER A 147 -16.45 11.82 -4.88
CA SER A 147 -17.33 12.84 -5.46
C SER A 147 -16.91 14.27 -5.17
N GLU A 148 -16.18 14.48 -4.09
CA GLU A 148 -15.62 15.77 -3.66
C GLU A 148 -14.51 16.28 -4.57
N ALA A 149 -13.91 15.41 -5.41
CA ALA A 149 -12.82 15.72 -6.34
C ALA A 149 -13.22 15.49 -7.80
N THR A 150 -14.50 15.45 -8.14
CA THR A 150 -14.98 15.00 -9.46
C THR A 150 -14.37 15.79 -10.60
N LYS A 151 -14.34 17.12 -10.52
CA LYS A 151 -13.81 17.96 -11.59
C LYS A 151 -12.28 17.87 -11.68
N SER A 152 -11.60 17.87 -10.54
CA SER A 152 -10.14 17.70 -10.46
C SER A 152 -9.71 16.35 -11.03
N ASN A 153 -10.40 15.26 -10.66
CA ASN A 153 -10.12 13.94 -11.19
C ASN A 153 -10.36 13.86 -12.70
N LYS A 154 -11.42 14.52 -13.20
CA LYS A 154 -11.74 14.55 -14.63
C LYS A 154 -10.66 15.22 -15.45
N ILE A 155 -10.25 16.43 -15.09
CA ILE A 155 -9.22 17.15 -15.84
C ILE A 155 -7.86 16.45 -15.78
N LEU A 156 -7.50 15.87 -14.64
CA LEU A 156 -6.26 15.11 -14.50
C LEU A 156 -6.30 13.83 -15.36
N PHE A 157 -7.40 13.07 -15.31
CA PHE A 157 -7.57 11.88 -16.13
C PHE A 157 -7.50 12.21 -17.63
N ASP A 158 -8.27 13.20 -18.09
CA ASP A 158 -8.29 13.58 -19.51
C ASP A 158 -6.90 14.02 -19.99
N THR A 159 -6.16 14.80 -19.17
CA THR A 159 -4.79 15.21 -19.47
C THR A 159 -3.83 14.02 -19.57
N ILE A 160 -3.90 13.09 -18.63
CA ILE A 160 -3.05 11.88 -18.61
C ILE A 160 -3.42 10.99 -19.80
N TYR A 161 -4.72 10.71 -20.00
CA TYR A 161 -5.16 9.78 -21.02
C TYR A 161 -4.86 10.28 -22.44
N ALA A 162 -5.00 11.58 -22.69
CA ALA A 162 -4.58 12.19 -23.96
C ALA A 162 -3.09 12.00 -24.21
N ALA A 163 -2.24 12.31 -23.21
CA ALA A 163 -0.79 12.19 -23.32
C ALA A 163 -0.33 10.75 -23.57
N VAL A 164 -0.90 9.74 -22.90
CA VAL A 164 -0.51 8.34 -23.10
C VAL A 164 -0.96 7.80 -24.46
N ARG A 165 -2.11 8.27 -24.97
CA ARG A 165 -2.57 7.91 -26.33
C ARG A 165 -1.69 8.52 -27.40
N GLU A 166 -1.33 9.80 -27.28
CA GLU A 166 -0.43 10.48 -28.21
C GLU A 166 0.96 9.84 -28.23
N ALA A 167 1.41 9.32 -27.08
CA ALA A 167 2.65 8.56 -26.99
C ALA A 167 2.57 7.16 -27.64
N GLY A 168 1.39 6.68 -28.03
CA GLY A 168 1.20 5.40 -28.72
C GLY A 168 0.81 4.23 -27.82
N LEU A 169 0.40 4.45 -26.57
CA LEU A 169 -0.18 3.39 -25.75
C LEU A 169 -1.58 2.97 -26.26
N PRO A 170 -2.00 1.71 -26.01
CA PRO A 170 -3.26 1.20 -26.53
C PRO A 170 -4.49 2.00 -26.07
N GLU A 171 -5.47 2.13 -26.97
CA GLU A 171 -6.79 2.65 -26.58
C GLU A 171 -7.41 1.77 -25.50
N ASN A 172 -8.21 2.38 -24.62
CA ASN A 172 -8.87 1.74 -23.48
C ASN A 172 -7.91 1.16 -22.44
N CYS A 173 -6.62 1.54 -22.43
CA CYS A 173 -5.71 1.13 -21.35
C CYS A 173 -6.04 1.79 -20.00
N MET A 174 -6.84 2.84 -20.00
CA MET A 174 -7.33 3.55 -18.81
C MET A 174 -8.81 3.87 -18.96
N LEU A 175 -9.54 3.82 -17.83
CA LEU A 175 -10.96 4.19 -17.72
C LEU A 175 -11.17 4.98 -16.44
N GLN A 176 -11.97 6.04 -16.48
CA GLN A 176 -12.44 6.75 -15.28
C GLN A 176 -13.93 6.55 -15.11
N LEU A 177 -14.32 6.22 -13.89
CA LEU A 177 -15.72 6.18 -13.43
C LEU A 177 -16.02 7.46 -12.64
N GLU A 178 -17.19 8.06 -12.86
CA GLU A 178 -17.56 9.34 -12.26
C GLU A 178 -18.67 9.19 -11.21
N ALA A 179 -19.72 8.42 -11.50
CA ALA A 179 -20.88 8.29 -10.63
C ALA A 179 -20.61 7.35 -9.43
N ARG A 180 -21.16 7.67 -8.27
CA ARG A 180 -21.04 6.83 -7.07
C ARG A 180 -21.68 5.44 -7.24
N SER A 181 -22.79 5.36 -8.00
CA SER A 181 -23.48 4.10 -8.31
C SER A 181 -22.59 3.11 -9.07
N GLU A 182 -21.64 3.61 -9.87
CA GLU A 182 -20.74 2.81 -10.69
C GLU A 182 -19.78 1.95 -9.87
N ILE A 183 -19.58 2.28 -8.58
CA ILE A 183 -18.78 1.43 -7.67
C ILE A 183 -19.41 0.04 -7.58
N ASN A 184 -20.70 -0.04 -7.31
CA ASN A 184 -21.38 -1.33 -7.16
C ASN A 184 -21.36 -2.16 -8.45
N GLU A 185 -21.47 -1.50 -9.62
CA GLU A 185 -21.32 -2.16 -10.91
C GLU A 185 -19.88 -2.68 -11.10
N LEU A 186 -18.87 -1.87 -10.77
CA LEU A 186 -17.46 -2.28 -10.85
C LEU A 186 -17.17 -3.51 -9.97
N LEU A 187 -17.77 -3.59 -8.77
CA LEU A 187 -17.57 -4.72 -7.84
C LEU A 187 -18.08 -6.06 -8.41
N THR A 188 -18.92 -6.02 -9.44
CA THR A 188 -19.44 -7.22 -10.13
C THR A 188 -18.65 -7.62 -11.38
N CYS A 189 -17.71 -6.78 -11.84
CA CYS A 189 -16.92 -6.99 -13.07
C CYS A 189 -15.77 -8.02 -12.91
N GLN A 190 -16.01 -9.13 -12.23
CA GLN A 190 -14.98 -10.14 -11.93
C GLN A 190 -14.37 -10.83 -13.17
N SER A 191 -15.04 -10.77 -14.32
CA SER A 191 -14.53 -11.30 -15.59
C SER A 191 -13.53 -10.35 -16.27
N SER A 192 -13.58 -9.07 -15.90
CA SER A 192 -12.83 -7.99 -16.59
C SER A 192 -11.82 -7.29 -15.69
N VAL A 193 -11.96 -7.39 -14.37
CA VAL A 193 -11.06 -6.76 -13.38
C VAL A 193 -10.33 -7.84 -12.59
N ASP A 194 -9.01 -7.77 -12.59
CA ASP A 194 -8.14 -8.78 -11.96
C ASP A 194 -7.84 -8.47 -10.49
N LEU A 195 -7.87 -7.18 -10.11
CA LEU A 195 -7.55 -6.73 -8.76
C LEU A 195 -8.29 -5.43 -8.45
N LEU A 196 -8.76 -5.29 -7.21
CA LEU A 196 -9.26 -4.01 -6.66
C LEU A 196 -8.33 -3.50 -5.56
N ILE A 197 -8.10 -2.19 -5.57
CA ILE A 197 -7.30 -1.48 -4.55
C ILE A 197 -8.16 -0.34 -3.99
N PRO A 198 -8.88 -0.55 -2.87
CA PRO A 198 -9.59 0.52 -2.19
C PRO A 198 -8.65 1.39 -1.37
N ARG A 199 -8.86 2.70 -1.41
CA ARG A 199 -8.18 3.71 -0.58
C ARG A 199 -9.18 4.69 0.00
N GLY A 200 -9.47 4.59 1.27
CA GLY A 200 -10.46 5.42 1.95
C GLY A 200 -10.55 5.09 3.43
N SER A 201 -11.70 5.39 4.02
CA SER A 201 -11.98 5.05 5.42
C SER A 201 -12.07 3.52 5.62
N ASN A 202 -11.77 3.05 6.85
CA ASN A 202 -11.83 1.64 7.20
C ASN A 202 -13.17 1.00 6.83
N ALA A 203 -14.28 1.66 7.16
CA ALA A 203 -15.63 1.19 6.83
C ALA A 203 -15.83 1.02 5.31
N PHE A 204 -15.25 1.92 4.51
CA PHE A 204 -15.31 1.84 3.06
C PHE A 204 -14.48 0.67 2.51
N VAL A 205 -13.28 0.47 3.01
CA VAL A 205 -12.42 -0.67 2.61
C VAL A 205 -13.10 -2.00 2.97
N GLN A 206 -13.63 -2.12 4.19
CA GLN A 206 -14.40 -3.30 4.63
C GLN A 206 -15.63 -3.55 3.75
N TYR A 207 -16.34 -2.48 3.36
CA TYR A 207 -17.46 -2.58 2.44
C TYR A 207 -17.04 -3.21 1.11
N ILE A 208 -15.98 -2.70 0.49
CA ILE A 208 -15.46 -3.24 -0.77
C ILE A 208 -15.07 -4.72 -0.62
N MET A 209 -14.29 -5.04 0.42
CA MET A 209 -13.83 -6.43 0.66
C MET A 209 -14.98 -7.42 0.84
N SER A 210 -16.11 -6.98 1.42
CA SER A 210 -17.26 -7.85 1.70
C SER A 210 -18.29 -7.92 0.56
N HIS A 211 -18.17 -7.07 -0.49
CA HIS A 211 -19.18 -6.96 -1.55
C HIS A 211 -18.64 -7.29 -2.95
N THR A 212 -17.49 -7.93 -3.05
CA THR A 212 -16.94 -8.36 -4.33
C THR A 212 -16.30 -9.74 -4.25
N ASN A 213 -16.26 -10.44 -5.40
CA ASN A 213 -15.47 -11.65 -5.59
C ASN A 213 -14.13 -11.37 -6.32
N ILE A 214 -13.90 -10.11 -6.73
CA ILE A 214 -12.61 -9.70 -7.29
C ILE A 214 -11.60 -9.68 -6.15
N PRO A 215 -10.36 -10.21 -6.33
CA PRO A 215 -9.32 -10.06 -5.33
C PRO A 215 -9.15 -8.60 -4.90
N VAL A 216 -9.08 -8.35 -3.59
CA VAL A 216 -8.90 -7.00 -3.04
C VAL A 216 -7.55 -6.92 -2.34
N MET A 217 -6.75 -5.92 -2.72
CA MET A 217 -5.47 -5.61 -2.09
C MET A 217 -5.62 -4.35 -1.24
N GLY A 218 -5.41 -4.48 0.06
CA GLY A 218 -5.53 -3.37 1.00
C GLY A 218 -5.53 -3.85 2.45
N HIS A 219 -5.79 -2.91 3.34
CA HIS A 219 -6.03 -3.16 4.75
C HIS A 219 -7.16 -2.23 5.20
N ALA A 220 -7.94 -2.66 6.18
CA ALA A 220 -9.02 -1.85 6.73
C ALA A 220 -8.52 -0.97 7.89
N ASP A 221 -7.78 -1.56 8.83
CA ASP A 221 -7.32 -0.90 10.06
C ASP A 221 -5.80 -0.94 10.16
N GLY A 222 -5.21 0.07 10.78
CA GLY A 222 -3.78 0.19 11.08
C GLY A 222 -3.51 0.13 12.57
N ILE A 223 -3.72 -1.04 13.21
CA ILE A 223 -3.43 -1.24 14.63
C ILE A 223 -2.00 -1.72 14.78
N CYS A 224 -1.07 -0.78 14.92
CA CYS A 224 0.36 -1.06 15.05
C CYS A 224 0.80 -1.03 16.52
N HIS A 225 1.77 -1.88 16.87
CA HIS A 225 2.29 -1.99 18.22
C HIS A 225 3.77 -1.65 18.31
N ILE A 226 4.17 -1.18 19.48
CA ILE A 226 5.58 -1.18 19.89
C ILE A 226 5.66 -1.96 21.19
N TYR A 227 6.51 -2.98 21.23
CA TYR A 227 6.88 -3.68 22.45
C TYR A 227 8.25 -3.18 22.94
N VAL A 228 8.31 -2.75 24.20
CA VAL A 228 9.56 -2.38 24.87
C VAL A 228 9.97 -3.49 25.81
N ASP A 229 11.03 -4.18 25.45
CA ASP A 229 11.59 -5.32 26.19
C ASP A 229 12.35 -4.87 27.45
N LYS A 230 12.58 -5.81 28.37
CA LYS A 230 13.39 -5.56 29.58
C LYS A 230 14.82 -5.09 29.28
N ASP A 231 15.39 -5.56 28.17
CA ASP A 231 16.73 -5.23 27.72
C ASP A 231 16.76 -4.00 26.77
N ALA A 232 15.73 -3.14 26.83
CA ALA A 232 15.66 -1.95 26.00
C ALA A 232 16.49 -0.79 26.56
N ASP A 233 17.06 -0.01 25.65
CA ASP A 233 17.61 1.31 25.97
C ASP A 233 16.47 2.35 26.00
N ILE A 234 16.15 2.87 27.19
CA ILE A 234 15.09 3.87 27.38
C ILE A 234 15.36 5.15 26.59
N GLY A 235 16.63 5.52 26.44
CA GLY A 235 17.03 6.69 25.64
C GLY A 235 16.66 6.55 24.17
N LYS A 236 16.62 5.33 23.64
CA LYS A 236 16.11 5.00 22.28
C LYS A 236 14.60 4.80 22.28
N ALA A 237 14.04 4.14 23.29
CA ALA A 237 12.62 3.78 23.33
C ALA A 237 11.71 5.01 23.28
N ILE A 238 11.96 6.04 24.10
CA ILE A 238 11.11 7.22 24.18
C ILE A 238 11.02 7.97 22.85
N PRO A 239 12.13 8.35 22.18
CA PRO A 239 12.07 9.00 20.86
C PRO A 239 11.36 8.14 19.80
N ILE A 240 11.58 6.82 19.78
CA ILE A 240 10.93 5.90 18.83
C ILE A 240 9.40 5.91 19.03
N ILE A 241 8.92 5.75 20.26
CA ILE A 241 7.50 5.74 20.59
C ILE A 241 6.86 7.09 20.24
N LEU A 242 7.55 8.19 20.61
CA LEU A 242 7.07 9.53 20.35
C LEU A 242 6.93 9.82 18.85
N ASP A 243 7.97 9.49 18.05
CA ASP A 243 7.92 9.62 16.60
C ASP A 243 6.82 8.75 16.00
N ALA A 244 6.75 7.48 16.40
CA ALA A 244 5.74 6.54 15.93
C ALA A 244 4.31 7.00 16.19
N LYS A 245 4.06 7.77 17.26
CA LYS A 245 2.74 8.31 17.57
C LYS A 245 2.48 9.69 17.00
N THR A 246 3.46 10.62 17.04
CA THR A 246 3.19 12.04 16.82
C THR A 246 3.65 12.60 15.48
N GLN A 247 4.47 11.87 14.72
CA GLN A 247 4.98 12.34 13.43
C GLN A 247 3.82 12.57 12.42
N TYR A 248 2.84 11.65 12.40
CA TYR A 248 1.58 11.83 11.66
C TYR A 248 0.52 10.86 12.17
N VAL A 249 -0.40 11.32 13.01
CA VAL A 249 -1.38 10.48 13.73
C VAL A 249 -2.41 9.80 12.83
N SER A 250 -2.71 10.36 11.65
CA SER A 250 -3.76 9.85 10.74
C SER A 250 -3.21 8.86 9.70
N ALA A 251 -2.08 8.21 9.97
CA ALA A 251 -1.52 7.18 9.10
C ALA A 251 -1.66 5.81 9.73
N CYS A 252 -1.97 4.81 8.90
CA CYS A 252 -2.21 3.42 9.31
C CYS A 252 -0.99 2.70 9.91
N ASN A 253 0.23 3.26 9.77
CA ASN A 253 1.45 2.77 10.41
C ASN A 253 1.82 3.55 11.68
N THR A 254 0.91 4.38 12.20
CA THR A 254 1.05 5.03 13.51
C THR A 254 0.90 4.00 14.61
N VAL A 255 1.70 4.09 15.67
CA VAL A 255 1.54 3.21 16.83
C VAL A 255 0.24 3.54 17.56
N GLU A 256 -0.54 2.51 17.87
CA GLU A 256 -1.80 2.63 18.61
C GLU A 256 -1.71 1.98 20.00
N THR A 257 -0.91 0.91 20.12
CA THR A 257 -0.74 0.18 21.38
C THR A 257 0.73 0.02 21.73
N LEU A 258 1.06 0.37 22.97
CA LEU A 258 2.38 0.17 23.57
C LEU A 258 2.33 -0.99 24.57
N LEU A 259 3.16 -1.99 24.35
CA LEU A 259 3.37 -3.09 25.27
C LEU A 259 4.71 -2.90 25.98
N VAL A 260 4.71 -2.97 27.30
CA VAL A 260 5.90 -2.72 28.13
C VAL A 260 6.22 -3.92 28.99
N HIS A 261 7.44 -4.45 28.89
CA HIS A 261 7.87 -5.50 29.81
C HIS A 261 7.83 -5.02 31.26
N LYS A 262 7.31 -5.85 32.18
CA LYS A 262 7.13 -5.51 33.60
C LYS A 262 8.40 -4.98 34.29
N ASP A 263 9.57 -5.54 33.94
CA ASP A 263 10.83 -5.22 34.63
C ASP A 263 11.34 -3.81 34.31
N ILE A 264 10.98 -3.24 33.13
CA ILE A 264 11.38 -1.87 32.72
C ILE A 264 10.25 -0.84 32.96
N ALA A 265 9.03 -1.31 33.22
CA ALA A 265 7.84 -0.46 33.27
C ALA A 265 7.95 0.69 34.29
N LYS A 266 8.47 0.41 35.49
CA LYS A 266 8.64 1.40 36.57
C LYS A 266 9.56 2.56 36.19
N GLU A 267 10.52 2.30 35.31
CA GLU A 267 11.45 3.31 34.88
C GLU A 267 10.98 4.03 33.60
N LEU A 268 10.45 3.30 32.64
CA LEU A 268 10.03 3.83 31.33
C LEU A 268 8.74 4.63 31.42
N VAL A 269 7.69 4.06 32.03
CA VAL A 269 6.33 4.60 31.94
C VAL A 269 6.22 6.02 32.49
N PRO A 270 6.80 6.38 33.68
CA PRO A 270 6.72 7.75 34.17
C PRO A 270 7.42 8.77 33.26
N LYS A 271 8.59 8.41 32.71
CA LYS A 271 9.36 9.27 31.80
C LYS A 271 8.61 9.48 30.48
N LEU A 272 8.05 8.41 29.94
CA LEU A 272 7.27 8.46 28.71
C LEU A 272 5.99 9.28 28.87
N ALA A 273 5.23 9.07 29.96
CA ALA A 273 3.99 9.80 30.23
C ALA A 273 4.22 11.32 30.29
N GLN A 274 5.35 11.77 30.85
CA GLN A 274 5.69 13.18 30.85
C GLN A 274 5.85 13.73 29.44
N VAL A 275 6.60 13.03 28.58
CA VAL A 275 6.86 13.47 27.19
C VAL A 275 5.60 13.41 26.35
N LEU A 276 4.75 12.39 26.52
CA LEU A 276 3.45 12.27 25.82
C LEU A 276 2.53 13.44 26.20
N LYS A 277 2.49 13.82 27.48
CA LYS A 277 1.71 14.98 27.96
C LYS A 277 2.17 16.30 27.33
N GLU A 278 3.49 16.50 27.18
CA GLU A 278 4.05 17.68 26.51
C GLU A 278 3.65 17.76 25.02
N LYS A 279 3.39 16.62 24.40
CA LYS A 279 2.92 16.51 23.01
C LYS A 279 1.40 16.37 22.89
N HIS A 280 0.66 16.58 23.99
CA HIS A 280 -0.80 16.48 24.04
C HIS A 280 -1.35 15.10 23.60
N VAL A 281 -0.59 14.03 23.85
CA VAL A 281 -1.05 12.66 23.62
C VAL A 281 -1.76 12.16 24.87
N GLU A 282 -3.02 11.75 24.72
CA GLU A 282 -3.78 11.06 25.74
C GLU A 282 -3.23 9.64 25.92
N LEU A 283 -2.76 9.32 27.13
CA LEU A 283 -2.35 7.98 27.47
C LEU A 283 -3.52 7.23 28.08
N ARG A 284 -3.87 6.07 27.53
CA ARG A 284 -4.83 5.12 28.09
C ARG A 284 -4.08 3.92 28.65
N GLY A 285 -4.26 3.63 29.93
CA GLY A 285 -3.49 2.59 30.61
C GLY A 285 -4.34 1.52 31.28
N THR A 286 -3.85 0.26 31.26
CA THR A 286 -4.39 -0.80 32.12
C THR A 286 -4.19 -0.43 33.59
N LYS A 287 -4.76 -1.20 34.53
CA LYS A 287 -4.66 -0.93 35.97
C LYS A 287 -3.20 -0.87 36.45
N GLU A 288 -2.33 -1.67 35.86
CA GLU A 288 -0.91 -1.71 36.16
C GLU A 288 -0.18 -0.43 35.69
N ILE A 289 -0.57 0.12 34.55
CA ILE A 289 -0.06 1.43 34.06
C ILE A 289 -0.59 2.57 34.93
N GLN A 290 -1.89 2.56 35.30
CA GLN A 290 -2.50 3.54 36.19
C GLN A 290 -1.86 3.57 37.60
N ALA A 291 -1.30 2.45 38.05
CA ALA A 291 -0.54 2.40 39.29
C ALA A 291 0.80 3.14 39.23
N LEU A 292 1.32 3.42 38.04
CA LEU A 292 2.61 4.10 37.82
C LEU A 292 2.44 5.59 37.46
N VAL A 293 1.37 5.94 36.75
CA VAL A 293 1.12 7.31 36.26
C VAL A 293 -0.40 7.61 36.23
N ASP A 294 -0.75 8.90 36.31
CA ASP A 294 -2.10 9.35 36.05
C ASP A 294 -2.40 9.30 34.54
N CYS A 295 -3.39 8.51 34.16
CA CYS A 295 -3.80 8.32 32.78
C CYS A 295 -5.29 7.89 32.69
N VAL A 296 -5.86 7.95 31.50
CA VAL A 296 -7.23 7.48 31.24
C VAL A 296 -7.26 5.94 31.36
N PRO A 297 -8.27 5.37 32.05
CA PRO A 297 -8.41 3.91 32.09
C PRO A 297 -8.61 3.30 30.71
N ALA A 298 -7.77 2.35 30.31
CA ALA A 298 -7.97 1.54 29.12
C ALA A 298 -9.05 0.47 29.36
N THR A 299 -9.75 0.12 28.29
CA THR A 299 -10.76 -0.95 28.23
C THR A 299 -10.31 -2.03 27.24
N GLU A 300 -10.96 -3.18 27.22
CA GLU A 300 -10.69 -4.23 26.22
C GLU A 300 -10.85 -3.75 24.77
N LYS A 301 -11.69 -2.75 24.53
CA LYS A 301 -11.90 -2.16 23.21
C LYS A 301 -10.65 -1.42 22.70
N ASP A 302 -9.83 -0.90 23.60
CA ASP A 302 -8.62 -0.16 23.23
C ASP A 302 -7.56 -1.10 22.60
N ASP A 303 -7.58 -2.42 22.91
CA ASP A 303 -6.71 -3.41 22.30
C ASP A 303 -6.96 -3.57 20.78
N ASP A 304 -8.20 -3.29 20.29
CA ASP A 304 -8.64 -3.45 18.90
C ASP A 304 -8.96 -2.10 18.23
N THR A 305 -8.41 -0.98 18.74
CA THR A 305 -8.77 0.36 18.26
C THR A 305 -7.63 1.04 17.50
N GLU A 306 -7.90 1.43 16.24
CA GLU A 306 -7.13 2.43 15.51
C GLU A 306 -7.70 3.82 15.85
N TYR A 307 -6.97 4.62 16.64
CA TYR A 307 -7.46 5.93 17.11
C TYR A 307 -7.39 7.01 16.03
N LEU A 308 -6.36 6.98 15.17
CA LEU A 308 -6.07 8.03 14.17
C LEU A 308 -5.98 9.44 14.82
N ASP A 309 -5.61 9.50 16.08
CA ASP A 309 -5.56 10.71 16.91
C ASP A 309 -4.38 10.64 17.90
N TYR A 310 -4.15 11.72 18.64
CA TYR A 310 -3.15 11.82 19.70
C TYR A 310 -3.60 11.02 20.95
N ILE A 311 -3.85 9.72 20.75
CA ILE A 311 -4.23 8.75 21.79
C ILE A 311 -3.31 7.53 21.66
N LEU A 312 -2.78 7.04 22.77
CA LEU A 312 -1.92 5.84 22.82
C LEU A 312 -2.42 4.93 23.95
N SER A 313 -2.74 3.67 23.63
CA SER A 313 -3.01 2.65 24.64
C SER A 313 -1.69 2.06 25.17
N ALA A 314 -1.63 1.69 26.46
CA ALA A 314 -0.46 1.08 27.07
C ALA A 314 -0.82 -0.06 28.03
N LYS A 315 -0.05 -1.14 27.95
CA LYS A 315 -0.24 -2.37 28.74
C LYS A 315 1.09 -2.93 29.21
N ILE A 316 1.15 -3.44 30.43
CA ILE A 316 2.32 -4.19 30.93
C ILE A 316 2.14 -5.66 30.55
N VAL A 317 3.24 -6.29 30.08
CA VAL A 317 3.31 -7.71 29.73
C VAL A 317 4.44 -8.40 30.51
N GLU A 318 4.26 -9.69 30.79
CA GLU A 318 5.20 -10.51 31.58
C GLU A 318 6.45 -10.92 30.77
N SER A 319 6.30 -11.05 29.45
CA SER A 319 7.36 -11.58 28.56
C SER A 319 7.18 -11.11 27.11
N VAL A 320 8.21 -11.36 26.31
CA VAL A 320 8.15 -11.17 24.85
C VAL A 320 7.08 -12.07 24.21
N ASP A 321 6.87 -13.28 24.71
CA ASP A 321 5.85 -14.19 24.16
C ASP A 321 4.43 -13.68 24.40
N GLU A 322 4.14 -13.10 25.58
CA GLU A 322 2.86 -12.46 25.83
C GLU A 322 2.65 -11.25 24.91
N ALA A 323 3.69 -10.46 24.64
CA ALA A 323 3.61 -9.36 23.67
C ALA A 323 3.32 -9.87 22.26
N ILE A 324 3.99 -10.94 21.83
CA ILE A 324 3.77 -11.60 20.52
C ILE A 324 2.32 -12.09 20.39
N ASP A 325 1.83 -12.79 21.43
CA ASP A 325 0.44 -13.30 21.46
C ASP A 325 -0.58 -12.18 21.39
N HIS A 326 -0.33 -11.07 22.11
CA HIS A 326 -1.18 -9.89 22.06
C HIS A 326 -1.19 -9.27 20.64
N ILE A 327 -0.03 -9.04 20.05
CA ILE A 327 0.12 -8.45 18.72
C ILE A 327 -0.56 -9.33 17.65
N ASN A 328 -0.33 -10.64 17.68
CA ASN A 328 -0.93 -11.54 16.71
C ASN A 328 -2.45 -11.69 16.85
N ARG A 329 -3.01 -11.39 18.04
CA ARG A 329 -4.45 -11.43 18.30
C ARG A 329 -5.16 -10.14 17.94
N HIS A 330 -4.58 -8.99 18.31
CA HIS A 330 -5.22 -7.67 18.25
C HIS A 330 -4.66 -6.79 17.13
N GLY A 331 -3.45 -7.08 16.64
CA GLY A 331 -2.82 -6.32 15.56
C GLY A 331 -3.53 -6.50 14.21
N SER A 332 -3.43 -5.48 13.39
CA SER A 332 -3.93 -5.48 12.01
C SER A 332 -3.00 -6.17 11.02
N HIS A 333 -1.92 -6.78 11.48
CA HIS A 333 -0.84 -7.35 10.68
C HIS A 333 -0.15 -6.34 9.76
N HIS A 334 -0.19 -5.06 10.14
CA HIS A 334 0.42 -3.98 9.37
C HIS A 334 1.91 -3.85 9.69
N THR A 335 2.26 -3.23 10.81
CA THR A 335 3.66 -2.97 11.18
C THR A 335 3.82 -2.92 12.70
N ASP A 336 4.70 -3.77 13.22
CA ASP A 336 4.98 -3.83 14.66
C ASP A 336 6.48 -3.76 14.92
N SER A 337 6.86 -3.20 16.07
CA SER A 337 8.25 -2.96 16.41
C SER A 337 8.58 -3.45 17.82
N ILE A 338 9.79 -3.98 17.99
CA ILE A 338 10.37 -4.24 19.30
C ILE A 338 11.50 -3.26 19.58
N VAL A 339 11.59 -2.75 20.80
CA VAL A 339 12.75 -2.02 21.28
C VAL A 339 13.51 -2.90 22.27
N THR A 340 14.69 -3.34 21.88
CA THR A 340 15.57 -4.20 22.68
C THR A 340 17.01 -4.18 22.18
N GLU A 341 17.98 -4.29 23.10
CA GLU A 341 19.39 -4.51 22.76
C GLU A 341 19.74 -6.01 22.70
N ASN A 342 18.79 -6.88 23.10
CA ASN A 342 18.97 -8.33 23.05
C ASN A 342 18.64 -8.88 21.67
N LYS A 343 19.69 -9.32 20.94
CA LYS A 343 19.56 -9.82 19.57
C LYS A 343 18.71 -11.09 19.46
N GLU A 344 18.82 -11.98 20.46
CA GLU A 344 18.05 -13.25 20.44
C GLU A 344 16.56 -12.96 20.62
N THR A 345 16.19 -12.09 21.57
CA THR A 345 14.82 -11.64 21.77
C THR A 345 14.27 -10.93 20.53
N ALA A 346 15.08 -10.06 19.90
CA ALA A 346 14.67 -9.39 18.66
C ALA A 346 14.38 -10.39 17.52
N LEU A 347 15.28 -11.36 17.30
CA LEU A 347 15.10 -12.37 16.26
C LEU A 347 13.90 -13.28 16.54
N HIS A 348 13.65 -13.62 17.81
CA HIS A 348 12.47 -14.38 18.22
C HIS A 348 11.19 -13.60 17.90
N PHE A 349 11.11 -12.34 18.33
CA PHE A 349 10.00 -11.45 18.02
C PHE A 349 9.75 -11.33 16.50
N MET A 350 10.81 -11.09 15.71
CA MET A 350 10.70 -10.96 14.25
C MET A 350 10.21 -12.24 13.55
N ARG A 351 10.45 -13.41 14.13
CA ARG A 351 9.98 -14.69 13.57
C ARG A 351 8.54 -14.99 13.94
N MET A 352 8.10 -14.57 15.13
CA MET A 352 6.83 -14.98 15.70
C MET A 352 5.70 -13.97 15.46
N VAL A 353 6.02 -12.69 15.26
CA VAL A 353 5.02 -11.66 14.92
C VAL A 353 4.66 -11.77 13.45
N ASP A 354 3.36 -11.94 13.18
CA ASP A 354 2.81 -12.14 11.84
C ASP A 354 2.32 -10.82 11.22
N SER A 355 3.23 -9.87 11.04
CA SER A 355 2.93 -8.57 10.43
C SER A 355 3.70 -8.37 9.11
N ALA A 356 3.21 -7.48 8.25
CA ALA A 356 3.85 -7.15 6.98
C ALA A 356 5.20 -6.46 7.18
N GLY A 357 5.33 -5.65 8.23
CA GLY A 357 6.58 -5.08 8.70
C GLY A 357 6.85 -5.46 10.15
N VAL A 358 8.03 -6.01 10.45
CA VAL A 358 8.44 -6.30 11.83
C VAL A 358 9.82 -5.69 12.04
N TYR A 359 9.91 -4.76 12.98
CA TYR A 359 11.07 -3.89 13.15
C TYR A 359 11.78 -4.09 14.49
N GLN A 360 13.05 -3.70 14.52
CA GLN A 360 13.82 -3.56 15.75
C GLN A 360 14.38 -2.15 15.86
N ASN A 361 14.21 -1.51 17.02
CA ASN A 361 14.81 -0.23 17.41
C ASN A 361 14.54 0.91 16.40
N CYS A 362 13.38 0.92 15.79
CA CYS A 362 12.94 2.02 14.91
C CYS A 362 11.42 2.21 14.93
N SER A 363 11.00 3.38 14.49
CA SER A 363 9.60 3.79 14.43
C SER A 363 8.80 2.97 13.40
N THR A 364 7.55 2.62 13.71
CA THR A 364 6.61 1.98 12.78
C THR A 364 6.31 2.86 11.57
N ARG A 365 6.55 4.18 11.67
CA ARG A 365 6.39 5.15 10.60
C ARG A 365 7.32 4.95 9.39
N PHE A 366 8.32 4.07 9.50
CA PHE A 366 9.15 3.69 8.35
C PHE A 366 8.42 2.82 7.32
N ALA A 367 7.27 2.24 7.63
CA ALA A 367 6.47 1.43 6.69
C ALA A 367 5.84 2.30 5.58
N ASP A 368 6.62 2.67 4.60
CA ASP A 368 6.26 3.61 3.53
C ASP A 368 7.17 3.35 2.32
N GLY A 369 6.59 3.35 1.11
CA GLY A 369 7.32 3.01 -0.11
C GLY A 369 8.51 3.93 -0.38
N TYR A 370 8.38 5.24 -0.15
CA TYR A 370 9.51 6.17 -0.31
C TYR A 370 10.59 5.94 0.72
N ARG A 371 10.24 5.67 1.98
CA ARG A 371 11.20 5.38 3.06
C ARG A 371 11.91 4.06 2.87
N TYR A 372 11.28 3.09 2.21
CA TYR A 372 11.90 1.82 1.81
C TYR A 372 12.75 1.95 0.54
N GLY A 373 12.69 3.08 -0.16
CA GLY A 373 13.37 3.26 -1.44
C GLY A 373 12.66 2.59 -2.62
N PHE A 374 11.38 2.21 -2.45
CA PHE A 374 10.56 1.60 -3.50
C PHE A 374 9.85 2.63 -4.38
N GLY A 375 9.93 3.94 -4.02
CA GLY A 375 9.23 5.03 -4.69
C GLY A 375 7.77 5.12 -4.30
N ALA A 376 6.93 5.58 -5.22
CA ALA A 376 5.49 5.72 -5.00
C ALA A 376 4.82 4.37 -4.73
N GLU A 377 3.75 4.40 -3.94
CA GLU A 377 2.94 3.23 -3.62
C GLU A 377 1.47 3.47 -3.93
N VAL A 378 0.76 2.44 -4.35
CA VAL A 378 -0.70 2.48 -4.52
C VAL A 378 -1.44 2.29 -3.20
N GLY A 379 -0.79 1.78 -2.18
CA GLY A 379 -1.33 1.51 -0.85
C GLY A 379 -0.45 0.56 -0.06
N ILE A 380 -0.97 0.13 1.10
CA ILE A 380 -0.34 -0.91 1.92
C ILE A 380 -1.30 -2.10 1.99
N SER A 381 -0.75 -3.31 1.91
CA SER A 381 -1.52 -4.53 2.04
C SER A 381 -1.04 -5.35 3.23
N THR A 382 -1.96 -5.83 4.04
CA THR A 382 -1.68 -6.77 5.15
C THR A 382 -1.98 -8.22 4.78
N SER A 383 -2.48 -8.46 3.56
CA SER A 383 -2.75 -9.80 3.03
C SER A 383 -1.47 -10.65 2.97
N LYS A 384 -1.62 -11.98 3.14
CA LYS A 384 -0.53 -12.95 2.93
C LYS A 384 -0.41 -13.40 1.48
N LEU A 385 -1.46 -13.22 0.70
CA LEU A 385 -1.38 -13.35 -0.75
C LEU A 385 -0.72 -12.09 -1.30
N HIS A 386 0.03 -12.26 -2.38
CA HIS A 386 0.77 -11.16 -3.00
C HIS A 386 -0.14 -9.96 -3.35
N ALA A 387 0.24 -8.71 -3.05
CA ALA A 387 1.46 -8.26 -2.38
C ALA A 387 1.20 -8.00 -0.90
N ARG A 388 2.29 -7.88 -0.09
CA ARG A 388 2.22 -7.58 1.35
C ARG A 388 3.15 -6.42 1.69
N GLY A 389 2.73 -5.54 2.61
CA GLY A 389 3.44 -4.30 2.97
C GLY A 389 3.16 -3.15 2.01
N PRO A 390 4.04 -2.14 1.91
CA PRO A 390 3.92 -1.05 0.93
C PRO A 390 3.91 -1.58 -0.51
N VAL A 391 2.83 -1.31 -1.24
CA VAL A 391 2.60 -1.82 -2.60
C VAL A 391 3.09 -0.79 -3.61
N GLY A 392 4.35 -0.86 -3.95
CA GLY A 392 4.97 -0.14 -5.05
C GLY A 392 4.90 -0.90 -6.38
N LEU A 393 5.85 -0.61 -7.26
CA LEU A 393 5.90 -1.16 -8.62
C LEU A 393 5.89 -2.70 -8.65
N GLU A 394 6.71 -3.35 -7.80
CA GLU A 394 6.78 -4.82 -7.74
C GLU A 394 5.48 -5.46 -7.26
N GLY A 395 4.73 -4.79 -6.40
CA GLY A 395 3.44 -5.29 -5.91
C GLY A 395 2.33 -5.31 -6.96
N LEU A 396 2.52 -4.64 -8.09
CA LEU A 396 1.60 -4.63 -9.23
C LEU A 396 1.95 -5.66 -10.31
N LEU A 397 2.86 -6.57 -9.99
CA LEU A 397 3.31 -7.63 -10.91
C LEU A 397 2.85 -9.00 -10.42
N SER A 398 2.77 -9.91 -11.37
CA SER A 398 2.68 -11.34 -11.17
C SER A 398 3.80 -12.02 -11.99
N TYR A 399 3.68 -13.31 -12.24
CA TYR A 399 4.60 -14.03 -13.08
C TYR A 399 3.87 -15.03 -13.98
N LYS A 400 4.51 -15.38 -15.08
CA LYS A 400 4.07 -16.48 -15.94
C LYS A 400 5.24 -17.41 -16.27
N TYR A 401 4.89 -18.63 -16.63
CA TYR A 401 5.88 -19.60 -17.09
C TYR A 401 5.93 -19.62 -18.61
N LYS A 402 7.16 -19.65 -19.16
CA LYS A 402 7.45 -19.92 -20.56
C LYS A 402 8.26 -21.21 -20.62
N LEU A 403 7.78 -22.18 -21.39
CA LEU A 403 8.45 -23.46 -21.57
C LEU A 403 8.84 -23.59 -23.05
N PHE A 404 10.12 -23.79 -23.32
CA PHE A 404 10.66 -24.03 -24.63
C PHE A 404 11.09 -25.49 -24.75
N GLY A 405 10.64 -26.17 -25.77
CA GLY A 405 10.95 -27.57 -26.01
C GLY A 405 11.11 -27.84 -27.53
N ASP A 406 11.56 -29.03 -27.86
CA ASP A 406 11.73 -29.54 -29.23
C ASP A 406 11.04 -30.90 -29.36
N GLY A 407 9.71 -30.88 -29.46
CA GLY A 407 8.91 -32.11 -29.60
C GLY A 407 8.77 -32.96 -28.34
N HIS A 408 9.08 -32.40 -27.13
CA HIS A 408 8.94 -33.13 -25.86
C HIS A 408 7.47 -33.40 -25.55
N ILE A 409 7.20 -34.64 -25.13
CA ILE A 409 5.86 -35.08 -24.71
C ILE A 409 5.91 -35.67 -23.28
N VAL A 410 4.88 -35.39 -22.49
CA VAL A 410 4.80 -35.84 -21.09
C VAL A 410 4.80 -37.38 -21.00
N ASP A 411 4.25 -38.09 -21.99
CA ASP A 411 4.16 -39.56 -21.98
C ASP A 411 5.53 -40.23 -21.92
N ASP A 412 6.58 -39.66 -22.53
CA ASP A 412 7.93 -40.21 -22.42
C ASP A 412 8.46 -40.25 -21.00
N TYR A 413 8.14 -39.24 -20.20
CA TYR A 413 8.52 -39.19 -18.78
C TYR A 413 7.59 -40.06 -17.95
N ALA A 414 6.29 -40.06 -18.21
CA ALA A 414 5.30 -40.87 -17.49
C ALA A 414 5.56 -42.38 -17.68
N GLN A 415 6.01 -42.81 -18.84
CA GLN A 415 6.37 -44.20 -19.17
C GLN A 415 7.84 -44.56 -18.83
N GLY A 416 8.59 -43.60 -18.27
CA GLY A 416 9.99 -43.81 -17.88
C GLY A 416 10.97 -43.95 -19.07
N ARG A 417 10.55 -43.58 -20.28
CA ARG A 417 11.45 -43.56 -21.47
C ARG A 417 12.47 -42.42 -21.40
N LYS A 418 12.08 -41.29 -20.76
CA LYS A 418 12.94 -40.15 -20.43
C LYS A 418 12.88 -39.84 -18.96
N LYS A 419 13.85 -39.08 -18.46
CA LYS A 419 13.91 -38.59 -17.08
C LYS A 419 14.27 -37.12 -17.07
N PHE A 420 13.61 -36.36 -16.16
CA PHE A 420 14.03 -34.99 -15.87
C PHE A 420 15.39 -34.98 -15.16
N HIS A 421 16.19 -33.94 -15.38
CA HIS A 421 17.46 -33.74 -14.68
C HIS A 421 17.51 -32.44 -13.85
N PHE A 422 16.63 -31.48 -14.10
CA PHE A 422 16.43 -30.25 -13.33
C PHE A 422 17.71 -29.49 -12.99
N VAL A 423 18.26 -28.79 -13.94
CA VAL A 423 19.45 -27.93 -13.79
C VAL A 423 19.03 -26.47 -13.77
N ASP A 424 19.30 -25.75 -12.68
CA ASP A 424 19.08 -24.30 -12.64
C ASP A 424 20.14 -23.61 -13.50
N LEU A 425 19.66 -22.73 -14.39
CA LEU A 425 20.49 -21.95 -15.27
C LEU A 425 20.81 -20.58 -14.63
N PRO A 426 21.99 -19.99 -14.91
CA PRO A 426 22.39 -18.70 -14.33
C PRO A 426 21.48 -17.53 -14.74
#